data_626c0afcbb27dc0680a151aff8463a30
#
_entry.id   626c0afcbb27dc0680a151aff8463a30
#
_cell.length_a   1.000
_cell.length_b   1.000
_cell.length_c   1.000
_cell.angle_alpha   90.00
_cell.angle_beta   90.00
_cell.angle_gamma   90.00
#
_symmetry.space_group_name_H-M   'P 1'
#
loop_
_entity.id
_entity.type
_entity.pdbx_description
1 polymer ?
#
loop_
_entity_poly.entity_id
_entity_poly.type
_entity_poly.pdbx_seq_one_letter_code
_entity_poly.pdbx_strand_id
1 'polypeptide(L)'
;MCIRDRIPIDPCQSVNPDEVVAVGAAVQAGILTGELRDLLLNDVTPLSLGLETVGGLMKVLIPRNTSIPVRQSDVFSTSETNQSSVEIHVWQGERQMAADNKSLGRFRLSGIPPAPRGVPQVQVAFDIDANGLLQVSATDRTTGRKQSVSIQGGSTLNEDEIKTLLAEAEARADDDRRRRNQIERRNRAQTLVAQAERRLRDAALELGPYGAERQQRAVEMAMRDVQDALAEDDLQALDLCVSGLEEALFGLNRRLSAERQGDGSPLQGIRNTLGSLKDELFSDDWDDDPWGSPSRPVDRDRGYNRRDSSSWDDDFYR
;
A
#
# COMPACT_ATOMS: atom_id res chain seq x y z
N MET A 1 -33.36 -15.79 -14.27
CA MET A 1 -32.24 -16.66 -14.60
C MET A 1 -32.02 -17.58 -13.41
N CYS A 2 -32.33 -18.88 -13.55
CA CYS A 2 -32.29 -19.81 -12.44
C CYS A 2 -30.86 -20.18 -12.05
N ILE A 3 -30.58 -20.30 -10.76
CA ILE A 3 -29.28 -20.78 -10.22
C ILE A 3 -28.90 -22.13 -10.84
N ARG A 4 -29.90 -22.95 -11.18
CA ARG A 4 -29.73 -24.25 -11.86
C ARG A 4 -28.95 -24.22 -13.17
N ASP A 5 -28.99 -23.10 -13.88
CA ASP A 5 -28.34 -22.97 -15.21
C ASP A 5 -26.84 -22.74 -15.13
N ARG A 6 -26.31 -22.43 -13.93
CA ARG A 6 -24.89 -22.11 -13.72
C ARG A 6 -24.15 -23.09 -12.81
N ILE A 7 -24.86 -23.79 -11.93
CA ILE A 7 -24.26 -24.69 -10.95
C ILE A 7 -24.90 -26.06 -11.15
N PRO A 8 -24.17 -27.12 -11.53
CA PRO A 8 -24.70 -28.46 -11.75
C PRO A 8 -25.00 -29.19 -10.43
N ILE A 9 -25.43 -28.49 -9.42
CA ILE A 9 -25.78 -29.02 -8.11
C ILE A 9 -27.21 -28.56 -7.81
N ASP A 10 -28.08 -29.48 -7.46
CA ASP A 10 -29.45 -29.13 -7.05
C ASP A 10 -29.41 -28.26 -5.78
N PRO A 11 -30.16 -27.14 -5.74
CA PRO A 11 -30.21 -26.29 -4.55
C PRO A 11 -30.74 -27.08 -3.36
N CYS A 12 -30.14 -26.84 -2.19
CA CYS A 12 -30.62 -27.46 -0.94
C CYS A 12 -32.04 -27.01 -0.65
N GLN A 13 -32.96 -27.99 -0.50
CA GLN A 13 -34.38 -27.78 -0.19
C GLN A 13 -34.73 -28.21 1.24
N SER A 14 -33.71 -28.45 2.07
CA SER A 14 -33.90 -28.93 3.45
C SER A 14 -34.42 -27.86 4.42
N VAL A 15 -34.37 -26.59 4.02
CA VAL A 15 -34.83 -25.45 4.83
C VAL A 15 -36.00 -24.77 4.12
N ASN A 16 -37.06 -24.47 4.86
CA ASN A 16 -38.22 -23.74 4.35
C ASN A 16 -37.78 -22.29 3.98
N PRO A 17 -37.98 -21.83 2.71
CA PRO A 17 -37.60 -20.49 2.26
C PRO A 17 -38.27 -19.37 3.09
N ASP A 18 -39.47 -19.58 3.59
CA ASP A 18 -40.23 -18.58 4.36
C ASP A 18 -39.68 -18.41 5.80
N GLU A 19 -38.99 -19.43 6.31
CA GLU A 19 -38.45 -19.44 7.67
C GLU A 19 -36.96 -19.29 7.75
N VAL A 20 -36.22 -19.42 6.62
CA VAL A 20 -34.74 -19.46 6.59
C VAL A 20 -34.10 -18.25 7.21
N VAL A 21 -34.70 -17.07 7.05
CA VAL A 21 -34.18 -15.81 7.63
C VAL A 21 -34.30 -15.83 9.15
N ALA A 22 -35.44 -16.28 9.68
CA ALA A 22 -35.67 -16.38 11.12
C ALA A 22 -34.76 -17.44 11.76
N VAL A 23 -34.60 -18.59 11.11
CA VAL A 23 -33.70 -19.66 11.55
C VAL A 23 -32.24 -19.15 11.54
N GLY A 24 -31.81 -18.46 10.48
CA GLY A 24 -30.47 -17.87 10.39
C GLY A 24 -30.20 -16.82 11.49
N ALA A 25 -31.21 -15.98 11.77
CA ALA A 25 -31.10 -14.99 12.86
C ALA A 25 -31.01 -15.66 14.25
N ALA A 26 -31.75 -16.76 14.48
CA ALA A 26 -31.67 -17.51 15.72
C ALA A 26 -30.34 -18.22 15.90
N VAL A 27 -29.76 -18.79 14.83
CA VAL A 27 -28.43 -19.39 14.83
C VAL A 27 -27.37 -18.33 15.13
N GLN A 28 -27.45 -17.15 14.51
CA GLN A 28 -26.55 -16.02 14.78
C GLN A 28 -26.66 -15.57 16.24
N ALA A 29 -27.84 -15.44 16.79
CA ALA A 29 -28.03 -15.11 18.19
C ALA A 29 -27.40 -16.16 19.11
N GLY A 30 -27.56 -17.47 18.81
CA GLY A 30 -26.94 -18.56 19.56
C GLY A 30 -25.40 -18.53 19.52
N ILE A 31 -24.82 -18.13 18.40
CA ILE A 31 -23.35 -17.91 18.27
C ILE A 31 -22.90 -16.73 19.14
N LEU A 32 -23.62 -15.60 19.07
CA LEU A 32 -23.29 -14.38 19.83
C LEU A 32 -23.45 -14.57 21.35
N THR A 33 -24.43 -15.37 21.80
CA THR A 33 -24.62 -15.72 23.22
C THR A 33 -23.66 -16.80 23.72
N GLY A 34 -22.91 -17.44 22.80
CA GLY A 34 -21.98 -18.53 23.12
C GLY A 34 -22.63 -19.87 23.37
N GLU A 35 -23.93 -20.04 23.08
CA GLU A 35 -24.64 -21.30 23.16
C GLU A 35 -24.22 -22.26 22.04
N LEU A 36 -23.97 -21.72 20.82
CA LEU A 36 -23.46 -22.48 19.69
C LEU A 36 -21.98 -22.18 19.52
N ARG A 37 -21.12 -23.12 19.94
CA ARG A 37 -19.67 -22.97 19.86
C ARG A 37 -19.02 -23.68 18.67
N ASP A 38 -19.77 -24.61 18.07
CA ASP A 38 -19.28 -25.45 16.97
C ASP A 38 -19.54 -24.83 15.58
N LEU A 39 -20.21 -23.68 15.53
CA LEU A 39 -20.51 -22.95 14.32
C LEU A 39 -19.76 -21.62 14.33
N LEU A 40 -18.90 -21.43 13.35
CA LEU A 40 -18.23 -20.15 13.10
C LEU A 40 -18.91 -19.47 11.90
N LEU A 41 -19.60 -18.36 12.14
CA LEU A 41 -20.04 -17.49 11.07
C LEU A 41 -18.90 -16.52 10.74
N ASN A 42 -18.40 -16.63 9.53
CA ASN A 42 -17.32 -15.78 9.04
C ASN A 42 -17.88 -14.94 7.90
N ASP A 43 -18.10 -13.66 8.17
CA ASP A 43 -18.51 -12.71 7.14
C ASP A 43 -17.29 -12.12 6.44
N VAL A 44 -17.45 -11.62 5.23
CA VAL A 44 -16.35 -11.08 4.41
C VAL A 44 -16.73 -9.75 3.76
N THR A 45 -15.72 -8.93 3.49
CA THR A 45 -15.91 -7.69 2.72
C THR A 45 -16.28 -8.01 1.27
N PRO A 46 -17.39 -7.48 0.73
CA PRO A 46 -17.82 -7.78 -0.65
C PRO A 46 -16.93 -7.11 -1.71
N LEU A 47 -16.34 -5.95 -1.40
CA LEU A 47 -15.47 -5.14 -2.25
C LEU A 47 -14.29 -4.63 -1.46
N SER A 48 -13.21 -4.33 -2.18
CA SER A 48 -11.99 -3.73 -1.59
C SER A 48 -12.27 -2.33 -1.06
N LEU A 49 -11.60 -2.00 0.05
CA LEU A 49 -11.65 -0.69 0.69
C LEU A 49 -10.27 -0.06 0.65
N GLY A 50 -10.23 1.22 0.31
CA GLY A 50 -8.96 1.93 0.15
C GLY A 50 -9.08 3.43 0.26
N LEU A 51 -7.95 4.08 0.06
CA LEU A 51 -7.77 5.52 0.10
C LEU A 51 -7.34 6.06 -1.26
N GLU A 52 -7.72 7.30 -1.51
CA GLU A 52 -7.16 8.08 -2.60
C GLU A 52 -5.74 8.55 -2.27
N THR A 53 -4.83 8.33 -3.21
CA THR A 53 -3.43 8.77 -3.13
C THR A 53 -3.09 9.75 -4.23
N VAL A 54 -1.85 10.23 -4.23
CA VAL A 54 -1.37 11.21 -5.22
C VAL A 54 -1.60 10.72 -6.64
N GLY A 55 -2.20 11.58 -7.47
CA GLY A 55 -2.58 11.25 -8.84
C GLY A 55 -3.95 10.60 -9.00
N GLY A 56 -4.78 10.59 -7.93
CA GLY A 56 -6.13 10.01 -7.97
C GLY A 56 -6.16 8.48 -8.01
N LEU A 57 -5.06 7.83 -7.58
CA LEU A 57 -4.99 6.38 -7.49
C LEU A 57 -5.66 5.88 -6.22
N MET A 58 -6.33 4.73 -6.30
CA MET A 58 -6.85 4.03 -5.14
C MET A 58 -5.78 3.07 -4.59
N LYS A 59 -5.34 3.29 -3.35
CA LYS A 59 -4.55 2.31 -2.60
C LYS A 59 -5.47 1.47 -1.75
N VAL A 60 -5.54 0.19 -2.04
CA VAL A 60 -6.34 -0.78 -1.27
C VAL A 60 -5.65 -1.06 0.06
N LEU A 61 -6.40 -0.97 1.17
CA LEU A 61 -5.97 -1.36 2.50
C LEU A 61 -6.59 -2.69 2.93
N ILE A 62 -7.88 -2.88 2.62
CA ILE A 62 -8.59 -4.13 2.91
C ILE A 62 -9.09 -4.69 1.59
N PRO A 63 -8.51 -5.79 1.09
CA PRO A 63 -8.96 -6.46 -0.13
C PRO A 63 -10.38 -7.04 0.02
N ARG A 64 -11.07 -7.23 -1.10
CA ARG A 64 -12.33 -8.00 -1.13
C ARG A 64 -12.14 -9.41 -0.57
N ASN A 65 -13.19 -10.01 -0.08
CA ASN A 65 -13.20 -11.34 0.53
C ASN A 65 -12.32 -11.46 1.79
N THR A 66 -11.97 -10.34 2.43
CA THR A 66 -11.30 -10.36 3.73
C THR A 66 -12.31 -10.62 4.83
N SER A 67 -12.03 -11.61 5.68
CA SER A 67 -12.88 -11.95 6.83
C SER A 67 -12.96 -10.81 7.83
N ILE A 68 -14.15 -10.54 8.36
CA ILE A 68 -14.36 -9.56 9.41
C ILE A 68 -14.61 -10.27 10.76
N PRO A 69 -14.26 -9.68 11.91
CA PRO A 69 -13.66 -8.33 12.06
C PRO A 69 -12.20 -8.24 11.59
N VAL A 70 -11.81 -7.09 11.05
CA VAL A 70 -10.46 -6.88 10.54
C VAL A 70 -10.00 -5.45 10.79
N ARG A 71 -8.70 -5.30 11.10
CA ARG A 71 -8.05 -4.01 11.24
C ARG A 71 -6.77 -3.99 10.40
N GLN A 72 -6.68 -3.01 9.51
CA GLN A 72 -5.51 -2.76 8.67
C GLN A 72 -5.09 -1.30 8.77
N SER A 73 -3.79 -1.04 8.75
CA SER A 73 -3.26 0.32 8.78
C SER A 73 -2.05 0.47 7.91
N ASP A 74 -1.91 1.66 7.33
CA ASP A 74 -0.76 2.02 6.50
C ASP A 74 -0.32 3.45 6.81
N VAL A 75 0.92 3.80 6.42
CA VAL A 75 1.52 5.10 6.67
C VAL A 75 1.59 5.88 5.37
N PHE A 76 1.01 7.06 5.40
CA PHE A 76 0.99 8.01 4.29
C PHE A 76 1.79 9.26 4.65
N SER A 77 2.13 10.04 3.63
CA SER A 77 2.84 11.29 3.82
C SER A 77 2.16 12.44 3.08
N THR A 78 2.67 13.66 3.29
CA THR A 78 2.16 14.84 2.60
C THR A 78 2.59 14.88 1.14
N SER A 79 1.69 15.33 0.27
CA SER A 79 1.93 15.50 -1.18
C SER A 79 2.68 16.80 -1.51
N GLU A 80 2.65 17.78 -0.60
CA GLU A 80 3.23 19.11 -0.79
C GLU A 80 4.09 19.53 0.39
N THR A 81 5.04 20.42 0.14
CA THR A 81 5.87 21.03 1.18
C THR A 81 5.05 22.00 2.01
N ASN A 82 5.24 21.98 3.34
CA ASN A 82 4.53 22.81 4.32
C ASN A 82 3.00 22.59 4.36
N GLN A 83 2.55 21.42 3.95
CA GLN A 83 1.13 21.04 4.04
C GLN A 83 0.72 20.86 5.50
N SER A 84 -0.21 21.66 5.99
CA SER A 84 -0.67 21.66 7.38
C SER A 84 -1.88 20.76 7.65
N SER A 85 -2.48 20.19 6.61
CA SER A 85 -3.62 19.27 6.71
C SER A 85 -3.62 18.27 5.58
N VAL A 86 -4.12 17.05 5.85
CA VAL A 86 -4.32 15.98 4.86
C VAL A 86 -5.80 15.64 4.80
N GLU A 87 -6.34 15.57 3.60
CA GLU A 87 -7.70 15.10 3.36
C GLU A 87 -7.64 13.59 3.05
N ILE A 88 -8.42 12.83 3.80
CA ILE A 88 -8.52 11.39 3.69
C ILE A 88 -9.86 11.08 3.02
N HIS A 89 -9.81 10.52 1.82
CA HIS A 89 -10.97 10.15 1.03
C HIS A 89 -11.05 8.65 0.94
N VAL A 90 -12.13 8.06 1.47
CA VAL A 90 -12.33 6.61 1.58
C VAL A 90 -13.18 6.13 0.41
N TRP A 91 -12.71 5.09 -0.25
CA TRP A 91 -13.31 4.52 -1.45
C TRP A 91 -13.56 3.03 -1.30
N GLN A 92 -14.57 2.54 -2.02
CA GLN A 92 -14.93 1.12 -2.11
C GLN A 92 -15.07 0.70 -3.56
N GLY A 93 -14.37 -0.35 -3.97
CA GLY A 93 -14.42 -0.90 -5.33
C GLY A 93 -13.12 -1.54 -5.77
N GLU A 94 -13.08 -1.96 -7.04
CA GLU A 94 -11.97 -2.72 -7.62
C GLU A 94 -11.23 -1.96 -8.72
N ARG A 95 -11.62 -0.71 -9.02
CA ARG A 95 -10.98 0.11 -10.03
C ARG A 95 -9.70 0.75 -9.49
N GLN A 96 -8.69 0.90 -10.34
CA GLN A 96 -7.39 1.48 -9.97
C GLN A 96 -7.47 2.98 -9.70
N MET A 97 -8.37 3.70 -10.39
CA MET A 97 -8.61 5.12 -10.16
C MET A 97 -9.64 5.30 -9.06
N ALA A 98 -9.36 6.18 -8.08
CA ALA A 98 -10.27 6.45 -6.97
C ALA A 98 -11.63 6.95 -7.46
N ALA A 99 -11.64 7.90 -8.41
CA ALA A 99 -12.86 8.49 -8.96
C ALA A 99 -13.81 7.49 -9.65
N ASP A 100 -13.31 6.33 -10.08
CA ASP A 100 -14.09 5.28 -10.73
C ASP A 100 -14.70 4.29 -9.72
N ASN A 101 -14.44 4.47 -8.41
CA ASN A 101 -14.96 3.68 -7.32
C ASN A 101 -16.07 4.43 -6.56
N LYS A 102 -16.71 3.75 -5.63
CA LYS A 102 -17.75 4.33 -4.79
C LYS A 102 -17.14 5.09 -3.61
N SER A 103 -17.42 6.39 -3.50
CA SER A 103 -17.03 7.19 -2.34
C SER A 103 -17.85 6.82 -1.12
N LEU A 104 -17.18 6.46 -0.03
CA LEU A 104 -17.80 6.18 1.26
C LEU A 104 -17.82 7.41 2.17
N GLY A 105 -16.85 8.31 2.01
CA GLY A 105 -16.77 9.51 2.79
C GLY A 105 -15.38 10.14 2.75
N ARG A 106 -15.29 11.35 3.32
CA ARG A 106 -14.03 12.09 3.42
C ARG A 106 -13.95 12.81 4.76
N PHE A 107 -12.75 12.96 5.27
CA PHE A 107 -12.47 13.76 6.45
C PHE A 107 -11.06 14.34 6.37
N ARG A 108 -10.79 15.34 7.21
CA ARG A 108 -9.54 16.08 7.19
C ARG A 108 -8.82 15.97 8.51
N LEU A 109 -7.55 15.57 8.47
CA LEU A 109 -6.62 15.68 9.58
C LEU A 109 -5.87 17.01 9.47
N SER A 110 -6.03 17.89 10.46
CA SER A 110 -5.42 19.22 10.49
C SER A 110 -4.39 19.34 11.61
N GLY A 111 -3.47 20.32 11.46
CA GLY A 111 -2.46 20.64 12.47
C GLY A 111 -1.22 19.75 12.37
N ILE A 112 -0.89 19.32 11.17
CA ILE A 112 0.39 18.71 10.83
C ILE A 112 1.45 19.82 10.84
N PRO A 113 2.60 19.63 11.50
CA PRO A 113 3.69 20.62 11.51
C PRO A 113 4.21 20.85 10.09
N PRO A 114 4.53 22.12 9.74
CA PRO A 114 5.15 22.43 8.46
C PRO A 114 6.45 21.66 8.30
N ALA A 115 6.56 20.88 7.23
CA ALA A 115 7.74 20.09 6.90
C ALA A 115 7.85 19.90 5.39
N PRO A 116 9.01 19.52 4.86
CA PRO A 116 9.13 19.15 3.46
C PRO A 116 8.20 18.00 3.08
N ARG A 117 7.76 17.96 1.82
CA ARG A 117 7.02 16.83 1.24
C ARG A 117 7.65 15.49 1.60
N GLY A 118 6.84 14.53 2.00
CA GLY A 118 7.29 13.16 2.30
C GLY A 118 7.86 12.96 3.71
N VAL A 119 8.00 14.01 4.54
CA VAL A 119 8.54 13.91 5.90
C VAL A 119 7.45 13.60 6.94
N PRO A 120 6.29 14.29 6.95
CA PRO A 120 5.23 13.96 7.89
C PRO A 120 4.71 12.54 7.69
N GLN A 121 4.47 11.82 8.79
CA GLN A 121 3.94 10.45 8.76
C GLN A 121 2.54 10.43 9.33
N VAL A 122 1.56 10.17 8.48
CA VAL A 122 0.16 10.02 8.85
C VAL A 122 -0.23 8.56 8.76
N GLN A 123 -0.45 7.93 9.90
CA GLN A 123 -0.96 6.57 9.97
C GLN A 123 -2.47 6.58 9.80
N VAL A 124 -2.97 5.89 8.77
CA VAL A 124 -4.41 5.70 8.56
C VAL A 124 -4.75 4.24 8.86
N ALA A 125 -5.75 4.04 9.72
CA ALA A 125 -6.21 2.71 10.10
C ALA A 125 -7.70 2.56 9.74
N PHE A 126 -7.99 1.43 9.11
CA PHE A 126 -9.33 0.93 8.81
C PHE A 126 -9.66 -0.17 9.81
N ASP A 127 -10.78 -0.06 10.48
CA ASP A 127 -11.25 -0.99 11.49
C ASP A 127 -12.69 -1.39 11.14
N ILE A 128 -12.92 -2.66 10.82
CA ILE A 128 -14.26 -3.20 10.53
C ILE A 128 -14.61 -4.13 11.67
N ASP A 129 -15.70 -3.82 12.36
CA ASP A 129 -16.20 -4.66 13.45
C ASP A 129 -16.98 -5.89 12.93
N ALA A 130 -17.43 -6.74 13.85
CA ALA A 130 -18.20 -7.92 13.53
C ALA A 130 -19.59 -7.60 12.91
N ASN A 131 -20.05 -6.36 13.02
CA ASN A 131 -21.32 -5.90 12.42
C ASN A 131 -21.12 -5.29 11.03
N GLY A 132 -19.87 -5.26 10.52
CA GLY A 132 -19.54 -4.63 9.26
C GLY A 132 -19.44 -3.08 9.32
N LEU A 133 -19.41 -2.50 10.52
CA LEU A 133 -19.24 -1.07 10.69
C LEU A 133 -17.78 -0.69 10.44
N LEU A 134 -17.53 0.15 9.43
CA LEU A 134 -16.20 0.66 9.10
C LEU A 134 -15.90 1.93 9.90
N GLN A 135 -14.85 1.89 10.70
CA GLN A 135 -14.26 3.05 11.34
C GLN A 135 -12.90 3.36 10.71
N VAL A 136 -12.73 4.57 10.21
CA VAL A 136 -11.46 5.04 9.65
C VAL A 136 -10.88 6.10 10.57
N SER A 137 -9.61 5.93 10.95
CA SER A 137 -8.89 6.88 11.78
C SER A 137 -7.57 7.27 11.15
N ALA A 138 -7.22 8.54 11.22
CA ALA A 138 -5.94 9.08 10.81
C ALA A 138 -5.22 9.66 12.02
N THR A 139 -3.94 9.34 12.18
CA THR A 139 -3.11 9.81 13.30
C THR A 139 -1.78 10.33 12.76
N ASP A 140 -1.45 11.57 13.06
CA ASP A 140 -0.10 12.09 12.82
C ASP A 140 0.84 11.50 13.87
N ARG A 141 1.84 10.75 13.41
CA ARG A 141 2.83 10.08 14.28
C ARG A 141 3.72 11.05 15.04
N THR A 142 3.90 12.25 14.54
CA THR A 142 4.77 13.25 15.14
C THR A 142 4.08 13.98 16.29
N THR A 143 2.83 14.42 16.09
CA THR A 143 2.08 15.22 17.07
C THR A 143 1.12 14.39 17.92
N GLY A 144 0.83 13.15 17.51
CA GLY A 144 -0.19 12.31 18.13
C GLY A 144 -1.63 12.77 17.85
N ARG A 145 -1.83 13.79 17.04
CA ARG A 145 -3.17 14.24 16.65
C ARG A 145 -3.90 13.16 15.89
N LYS A 146 -5.14 12.91 16.31
CA LYS A 146 -5.99 11.87 15.71
C LYS A 146 -7.32 12.47 15.30
N GLN A 147 -7.79 12.07 14.14
CA GLN A 147 -9.14 12.30 13.64
C GLN A 147 -9.72 10.97 13.21
N SER A 148 -11.00 10.75 13.47
CA SER A 148 -11.68 9.53 13.04
C SER A 148 -13.07 9.84 12.51
N VAL A 149 -13.54 8.99 11.60
CA VAL A 149 -14.89 8.99 11.07
C VAL A 149 -15.43 7.57 11.14
N SER A 150 -16.68 7.42 11.58
CA SER A 150 -17.39 6.16 11.51
C SER A 150 -18.30 6.21 10.28
N ILE A 151 -18.08 5.30 9.37
CA ILE A 151 -18.89 5.14 8.17
C ILE A 151 -19.88 4.02 8.49
N GLN A 152 -21.06 4.41 8.93
CA GLN A 152 -22.14 3.46 9.06
C GLN A 152 -22.51 3.03 7.65
N GLY A 153 -22.56 1.71 7.42
CA GLY A 153 -22.77 1.06 6.15
C GLY A 153 -23.78 1.75 5.22
N GLY A 154 -23.40 2.92 4.80
CA GLY A 154 -24.13 3.79 3.90
C GLY A 154 -24.02 3.26 2.52
N SER A 155 -24.82 2.36 2.23
CA SER A 155 -25.18 1.65 1.03
C SER A 155 -24.86 0.16 1.16
N THR A 156 -25.81 -0.57 1.64
CA THR A 156 -26.02 -1.95 1.19
C THR A 156 -26.01 -1.91 -0.33
N LEU A 157 -24.84 -2.14 -0.91
CA LEU A 157 -24.74 -2.40 -2.34
C LEU A 157 -25.60 -3.64 -2.58
N ASN A 158 -26.55 -3.52 -3.48
CA ASN A 158 -27.35 -4.66 -3.90
C ASN A 158 -26.41 -5.67 -4.58
N GLU A 159 -26.68 -6.98 -4.45
CA GLU A 159 -25.85 -8.00 -5.10
C GLU A 159 -25.64 -7.74 -6.61
N ASP A 160 -26.65 -7.18 -7.28
CA ASP A 160 -26.58 -6.85 -8.70
C ASP A 160 -25.67 -5.65 -8.95
N GLU A 161 -25.60 -4.67 -8.05
CA GLU A 161 -24.65 -3.57 -8.12
C GLU A 161 -23.21 -4.07 -7.93
N ILE A 162 -22.97 -4.99 -6.97
CA ILE A 162 -21.66 -5.60 -6.76
C ILE A 162 -21.21 -6.36 -8.00
N LYS A 163 -22.08 -7.16 -8.62
CA LYS A 163 -21.78 -7.89 -9.84
C LYS A 163 -21.46 -6.96 -10.99
N THR A 164 -22.19 -5.87 -11.11
CA THR A 164 -21.96 -4.86 -12.16
C THR A 164 -20.61 -4.18 -11.98
N LEU A 165 -20.29 -3.74 -10.76
CA LEU A 165 -18.99 -3.10 -10.44
C LEU A 165 -17.80 -4.04 -10.70
N LEU A 166 -17.94 -5.32 -10.36
CA LEU A 166 -16.93 -6.33 -10.65
C LEU A 166 -16.74 -6.55 -12.14
N ALA A 167 -17.83 -6.68 -12.89
CA ALA A 167 -17.76 -6.85 -14.34
C ALA A 167 -17.17 -5.62 -15.06
N GLU A 168 -17.49 -4.41 -14.61
CA GLU A 168 -16.89 -3.18 -15.12
C GLU A 168 -15.40 -3.09 -14.80
N ALA A 169 -15.00 -3.49 -13.59
CA ALA A 169 -13.58 -3.50 -13.19
C ALA A 169 -12.78 -4.50 -14.04
N GLU A 170 -13.32 -5.71 -14.27
CA GLU A 170 -12.69 -6.71 -15.14
C GLU A 170 -12.58 -6.23 -16.60
N ALA A 171 -13.64 -5.63 -17.12
CA ALA A 171 -13.68 -5.13 -18.52
C ALA A 171 -12.67 -4.01 -18.78
N ARG A 172 -12.32 -3.22 -17.75
CA ARG A 172 -11.40 -2.07 -17.87
C ARG A 172 -10.06 -2.26 -17.20
N ALA A 173 -9.78 -3.48 -16.71
CA ALA A 173 -8.57 -3.78 -15.94
C ALA A 173 -7.27 -3.40 -16.67
N ASP A 174 -7.18 -3.68 -17.98
CA ASP A 174 -5.99 -3.36 -18.77
C ASP A 174 -5.79 -1.85 -18.98
N ASP A 175 -6.88 -1.11 -19.23
CA ASP A 175 -6.81 0.34 -19.39
C ASP A 175 -6.46 1.02 -18.06
N ASP A 176 -7.05 0.57 -16.97
CA ASP A 176 -6.76 1.04 -15.61
C ASP A 176 -5.29 0.78 -15.24
N ARG A 177 -4.79 -0.42 -15.55
CA ARG A 177 -3.39 -0.77 -15.31
C ARG A 177 -2.43 0.13 -16.08
N ARG A 178 -2.75 0.46 -17.34
CA ARG A 178 -1.96 1.40 -18.14
C ARG A 178 -1.96 2.80 -17.52
N ARG A 179 -3.14 3.32 -17.15
CA ARG A 179 -3.26 4.64 -16.49
C ARG A 179 -2.52 4.68 -15.16
N ARG A 180 -2.66 3.66 -14.34
CA ARG A 180 -1.92 3.53 -13.09
C ARG A 180 -0.42 3.60 -13.32
N ASN A 181 0.12 2.79 -14.23
CA ASN A 181 1.55 2.77 -14.53
C ASN A 181 2.06 4.15 -15.00
N GLN A 182 1.27 4.89 -15.79
CA GLN A 182 1.62 6.24 -16.21
C GLN A 182 1.71 7.20 -15.02
N ILE A 183 0.72 7.16 -14.13
CA ILE A 183 0.67 8.02 -12.93
C ILE A 183 1.81 7.65 -11.97
N GLU A 184 2.08 6.37 -11.75
CA GLU A 184 3.17 5.90 -10.89
C GLU A 184 4.54 6.37 -11.40
N ARG A 185 4.80 6.28 -12.71
CA ARG A 185 6.04 6.82 -13.31
C ARG A 185 6.19 8.31 -13.06
N ARG A 186 5.12 9.10 -13.24
CA ARG A 186 5.15 10.53 -12.95
C ARG A 186 5.39 10.83 -11.48
N ASN A 187 4.69 10.12 -10.58
CA ASN A 187 4.85 10.27 -9.15
C ASN A 187 6.28 9.92 -8.70
N ARG A 188 6.85 8.85 -9.26
CA ARG A 188 8.25 8.46 -9.02
C ARG A 188 9.21 9.55 -9.46
N ALA A 189 9.04 10.09 -10.66
CA ALA A 189 9.86 11.17 -11.18
C ALA A 189 9.82 12.42 -10.28
N GLN A 190 8.61 12.84 -9.88
CA GLN A 190 8.44 14.00 -8.98
C GLN A 190 9.06 13.75 -7.60
N THR A 191 8.96 12.52 -7.08
CA THR A 191 9.56 12.16 -5.79
C THR A 191 11.08 12.19 -5.89
N LEU A 192 11.64 11.68 -6.97
CA LEU A 192 13.10 11.71 -7.20
C LEU A 192 13.62 13.12 -7.33
N VAL A 193 12.92 14.03 -8.02
CA VAL A 193 13.27 15.46 -8.08
C VAL A 193 13.31 16.08 -6.69
N ALA A 194 12.28 15.83 -5.86
CA ALA A 194 12.24 16.36 -4.49
C ALA A 194 13.37 15.80 -3.61
N GLN A 195 13.75 14.53 -3.80
CA GLN A 195 14.90 13.92 -3.13
C GLN A 195 16.22 14.56 -3.62
N ALA A 196 16.36 14.80 -4.92
CA ALA A 196 17.53 15.44 -5.50
C ALA A 196 17.73 16.86 -4.94
N GLU A 197 16.67 17.65 -4.85
CA GLU A 197 16.71 18.98 -4.21
C GLU A 197 17.18 18.93 -2.75
N ARG A 198 16.69 17.92 -2.00
CA ARG A 198 17.14 17.75 -0.60
C ARG A 198 18.62 17.39 -0.55
N ARG A 199 19.07 16.44 -1.38
CA ARG A 199 20.47 16.01 -1.43
C ARG A 199 21.40 17.14 -1.88
N LEU A 200 20.98 18.01 -2.79
CA LEU A 200 21.75 19.20 -3.16
C LEU A 200 21.91 20.17 -1.99
N ARG A 201 20.84 20.41 -1.21
CA ARG A 201 20.93 21.26 -0.01
C ARG A 201 21.87 20.65 1.04
N ASP A 202 21.77 19.34 1.29
CA ASP A 202 22.63 18.64 2.24
C ASP A 202 24.11 18.71 1.78
N ALA A 203 24.36 18.49 0.49
CA ALA A 203 25.69 18.57 -0.11
C ALA A 203 26.29 19.96 0.00
N ALA A 204 25.50 21.01 -0.21
CA ALA A 204 25.95 22.38 -0.06
C ALA A 204 26.34 22.73 1.39
N LEU A 205 25.63 22.15 2.38
CA LEU A 205 25.93 22.32 3.80
C LEU A 205 27.20 21.57 4.23
N GLU A 206 27.38 20.32 3.73
CA GLU A 206 28.49 19.45 4.14
C GLU A 206 29.82 19.78 3.44
N LEU A 207 29.79 20.04 2.11
CA LEU A 207 31.00 20.23 1.29
C LEU A 207 31.32 21.70 1.01
N GLY A 208 30.43 22.60 1.40
CA GLY A 208 30.47 23.99 0.99
C GLY A 208 30.16 24.18 -0.51
N PRO A 209 30.11 25.45 -0.99
CA PRO A 209 29.64 25.78 -2.35
C PRO A 209 30.50 25.23 -3.47
N TYR A 210 31.78 24.86 -3.20
CA TYR A 210 32.75 24.42 -4.21
C TYR A 210 33.16 22.94 -4.09
N GLY A 211 32.74 22.23 -3.02
CA GLY A 211 33.26 20.90 -2.71
C GLY A 211 32.88 19.79 -3.69
N ALA A 212 31.73 19.93 -4.39
CA ALA A 212 31.23 18.95 -5.37
C ALA A 212 30.56 19.62 -6.57
N GLU A 213 31.07 20.76 -7.03
CA GLU A 213 30.46 21.63 -8.06
C GLU A 213 30.05 20.86 -9.33
N ARG A 214 30.92 19.96 -9.80
CA ARG A 214 30.66 19.17 -11.01
C ARG A 214 29.49 18.24 -10.81
N GLN A 215 29.39 17.55 -9.66
CA GLN A 215 28.33 16.62 -9.34
C GLN A 215 27.01 17.36 -9.07
N GLN A 216 27.07 18.50 -8.38
CA GLN A 216 25.90 19.35 -8.15
C GLN A 216 25.31 19.85 -9.48
N ARG A 217 26.13 20.36 -10.40
CA ARG A 217 25.65 20.76 -11.73
C ARG A 217 25.07 19.60 -12.54
N ALA A 218 25.67 18.41 -12.44
CA ALA A 218 25.11 17.23 -13.12
C ALA A 218 23.71 16.87 -12.60
N VAL A 219 23.50 16.91 -11.27
CA VAL A 219 22.17 16.67 -10.68
C VAL A 219 21.19 17.77 -11.07
N GLU A 220 21.59 19.06 -11.05
CA GLU A 220 20.74 20.17 -11.46
C GLU A 220 20.31 20.08 -12.93
N MET A 221 21.22 19.69 -13.83
CA MET A 221 20.88 19.46 -15.24
C MET A 221 19.89 18.30 -15.38
N ALA A 222 20.18 17.15 -14.79
CA ALA A 222 19.31 15.99 -14.86
C ALA A 222 17.92 16.26 -14.23
N MET A 223 17.83 17.07 -13.18
CA MET A 223 16.56 17.52 -12.62
C MET A 223 15.74 18.35 -13.61
N ARG A 224 16.38 19.26 -14.35
CA ARG A 224 15.69 20.05 -15.39
C ARG A 224 15.18 19.14 -16.51
N ASP A 225 16.01 18.21 -16.98
CA ASP A 225 15.60 17.26 -18.02
C ASP A 225 14.36 16.45 -17.59
N VAL A 226 14.29 16.02 -16.32
CA VAL A 226 13.10 15.34 -15.77
C VAL A 226 11.90 16.29 -15.70
N GLN A 227 12.08 17.55 -15.28
CA GLN A 227 10.99 18.53 -15.21
C GLN A 227 10.45 18.87 -16.60
N ASP A 228 11.32 19.00 -17.60
CA ASP A 228 10.93 19.27 -19.00
C ASP A 228 10.15 18.04 -19.57
N ALA A 229 10.64 16.83 -19.37
CA ALA A 229 9.94 15.62 -19.78
C ALA A 229 8.56 15.45 -19.09
N LEU A 230 8.44 15.87 -17.82
CA LEU A 230 7.14 15.89 -17.10
C LEU A 230 6.19 16.93 -17.71
N ALA A 231 6.69 18.08 -18.18
CA ALA A 231 5.88 19.13 -18.79
C ALA A 231 5.41 18.75 -20.21
N GLU A 232 6.23 18.02 -20.96
CA GLU A 232 5.92 17.56 -22.33
C GLU A 232 5.05 16.31 -22.37
N ASP A 233 4.83 15.66 -21.21
CA ASP A 233 4.06 14.41 -21.07
C ASP A 233 4.64 13.22 -21.87
N ASP A 234 5.95 13.24 -22.13
CA ASP A 234 6.65 12.14 -22.81
C ASP A 234 7.17 11.11 -21.80
N LEU A 235 6.44 10.00 -21.70
CA LEU A 235 6.77 8.92 -20.76
C LEU A 235 8.05 8.15 -21.13
N GLN A 236 8.44 8.12 -22.42
CA GLN A 236 9.66 7.44 -22.83
C GLN A 236 10.90 8.30 -22.50
N ALA A 237 10.83 9.60 -22.81
CA ALA A 237 11.84 10.55 -22.39
C ALA A 237 11.97 10.60 -20.85
N LEU A 238 10.84 10.56 -20.14
CA LEU A 238 10.81 10.58 -18.69
C LEU A 238 11.59 9.43 -18.05
N ASP A 239 11.40 8.18 -18.54
CA ASP A 239 12.14 7.03 -18.00
C ASP A 239 13.65 7.16 -18.21
N LEU A 240 14.09 7.71 -19.34
CA LEU A 240 15.52 7.99 -19.61
C LEU A 240 16.06 9.08 -18.70
N CYS A 241 15.34 10.19 -18.55
CA CYS A 241 15.74 11.30 -17.69
C CYS A 241 15.77 10.90 -16.22
N VAL A 242 14.83 10.08 -15.75
CA VAL A 242 14.81 9.51 -14.38
C VAL A 242 16.08 8.68 -14.14
N SER A 243 16.45 7.80 -15.07
CA SER A 243 17.68 7.00 -14.96
C SER A 243 18.93 7.88 -14.93
N GLY A 244 18.99 8.94 -15.74
CA GLY A 244 20.07 9.93 -15.71
C GLY A 244 20.17 10.68 -14.38
N LEU A 245 19.03 11.03 -13.77
CA LEU A 245 19.01 11.67 -12.46
C LEU A 245 19.45 10.72 -11.34
N GLU A 246 19.04 9.44 -11.38
CA GLU A 246 19.49 8.42 -10.43
C GLU A 246 21.02 8.25 -10.49
N GLU A 247 21.60 8.23 -11.70
CA GLU A 247 23.07 8.13 -11.90
C GLU A 247 23.79 9.38 -11.39
N ALA A 248 23.25 10.56 -11.65
CA ALA A 248 23.83 11.83 -11.16
C ALA A 248 23.80 11.90 -9.62
N LEU A 249 22.69 11.47 -9.00
CA LEU A 249 22.56 11.38 -7.53
C LEU A 249 23.53 10.36 -6.93
N PHE A 250 23.71 9.22 -7.58
CA PHE A 250 24.70 8.24 -7.16
C PHE A 250 26.12 8.85 -7.17
N GLY A 251 26.47 9.60 -8.21
CA GLY A 251 27.74 10.32 -8.30
C GLY A 251 27.95 11.33 -7.16
N LEU A 252 26.91 12.09 -6.81
CA LEU A 252 26.94 13.05 -5.70
C LEU A 252 27.08 12.35 -4.35
N ASN A 253 26.29 11.31 -4.09
CA ASN A 253 26.35 10.57 -2.84
C ASN A 253 27.71 9.88 -2.63
N ARG A 254 28.30 9.35 -3.70
CA ARG A 254 29.65 8.77 -3.65
C ARG A 254 30.69 9.81 -3.24
N ARG A 255 30.57 11.06 -3.70
CA ARG A 255 31.47 12.15 -3.32
C ARG A 255 31.31 12.54 -1.85
N LEU A 256 30.05 12.67 -1.38
CA LEU A 256 29.72 12.94 0.02
C LEU A 256 30.28 11.84 0.96
N SER A 257 30.14 10.58 0.57
CA SER A 257 30.66 9.45 1.35
C SER A 257 32.19 9.44 1.41
N ALA A 258 32.88 9.81 0.34
CA ALA A 258 34.32 9.86 0.30
C ALA A 258 34.89 10.95 1.23
N GLU A 259 34.20 12.08 1.37
CA GLU A 259 34.59 13.19 2.25
C GLU A 259 34.33 12.87 3.73
N ARG A 260 33.22 12.16 4.04
CA ARG A 260 32.92 11.69 5.42
C ARG A 260 33.91 10.64 5.93
N GLN A 261 34.58 9.93 5.02
CA GLN A 261 35.51 8.85 5.35
C GLN A 261 36.98 9.27 5.27
N GLY A 262 37.30 10.53 5.48
CA GLY A 262 38.64 11.11 5.38
C GLY A 262 39.72 10.37 6.17
N ASP A 263 39.78 9.08 6.15
CA ASP A 263 40.83 8.11 6.37
C ASP A 263 40.29 6.70 6.40
N GLY A 264 40.33 5.96 5.29
CA GLY A 264 40.04 4.52 5.33
C GLY A 264 39.34 3.96 4.09
N SER A 265 40.03 3.14 3.39
CA SER A 265 39.70 2.16 2.34
C SER A 265 38.40 2.30 1.54
N PRO A 266 38.46 2.50 0.22
CA PRO A 266 37.29 2.84 -0.62
C PRO A 266 36.24 1.74 -0.80
N LEU A 267 36.50 0.51 -0.37
CA LEU A 267 35.64 -0.66 -0.70
C LEU A 267 34.55 -0.96 0.31
N GLN A 268 34.66 -0.48 1.55
CA GLN A 268 33.65 -0.75 2.59
C GLN A 268 32.48 0.24 2.53
N GLY A 269 32.73 1.47 2.05
CA GLY A 269 31.71 2.50 1.85
C GLY A 269 30.69 2.19 0.74
N ILE A 270 31.14 1.52 -0.32
CA ILE A 270 30.29 1.19 -1.48
C ILE A 270 29.17 0.18 -1.10
N ARG A 271 29.47 -0.77 -0.22
CA ARG A 271 28.52 -1.80 0.19
C ARG A 271 27.42 -1.29 1.13
N ASN A 272 27.78 -0.33 2.00
CA ASN A 272 26.81 0.27 2.92
C ASN A 272 25.95 1.34 2.24
N THR A 273 26.49 2.06 1.25
CA THR A 273 25.74 3.10 0.51
C THR A 273 24.79 2.50 -0.53
N LEU A 274 25.14 1.38 -1.15
CA LEU A 274 24.23 0.63 -2.02
C LEU A 274 23.10 -0.04 -1.23
N GLY A 275 23.37 -0.51 -0.01
CA GLY A 275 22.35 -1.03 0.90
C GLY A 275 21.35 0.03 1.30
N SER A 276 21.83 1.18 1.81
CA SER A 276 20.94 2.25 2.31
C SER A 276 20.18 2.97 1.19
N LEU A 277 20.77 3.13 -0.01
CA LEU A 277 20.04 3.67 -1.17
C LEU A 277 19.00 2.71 -1.72
N LYS A 278 19.29 1.40 -1.69
CA LYS A 278 18.33 0.38 -2.07
C LYS A 278 17.17 0.32 -1.07
N ASP A 279 17.48 0.41 0.22
CA ASP A 279 16.47 0.39 1.29
C ASP A 279 15.67 1.72 1.36
N GLU A 280 16.27 2.88 1.02
CA GLU A 280 15.59 4.19 1.00
C GLU A 280 14.83 4.47 -0.31
N LEU A 281 15.33 3.94 -1.46
CA LEU A 281 14.70 4.09 -2.78
C LEU A 281 13.74 2.93 -3.10
N PHE A 282 13.92 1.77 -2.49
CA PHE A 282 13.19 0.54 -2.78
C PHE A 282 12.58 -0.12 -1.53
N SER A 283 12.48 0.60 -0.40
CA SER A 283 11.68 0.18 0.75
C SER A 283 10.17 0.37 0.52
N ASP A 284 9.77 0.42 -0.73
CA ASP A 284 8.39 0.16 -1.06
C ASP A 284 8.21 -1.35 -0.99
N ASP A 285 7.52 -1.80 0.05
CA ASP A 285 6.87 -3.11 0.14
C ASP A 285 5.83 -3.27 -1.00
N TRP A 286 6.33 -3.32 -2.25
CA TRP A 286 5.51 -3.48 -3.46
C TRP A 286 5.47 -4.93 -3.93
N ASP A 287 6.04 -5.87 -3.17
CA ASP A 287 6.07 -7.30 -3.51
C ASP A 287 4.87 -8.11 -3.00
N ASP A 288 3.77 -7.47 -2.64
CA ASP A 288 2.51 -8.19 -2.52
C ASP A 288 1.73 -8.08 -3.85
N ASP A 289 2.05 -9.01 -4.76
CA ASP A 289 1.20 -9.34 -5.91
C ASP A 289 -0.10 -9.98 -5.38
N PRO A 290 -1.24 -9.27 -5.34
CA PRO A 290 -2.49 -9.85 -4.85
C PRO A 290 -3.07 -10.92 -5.77
N TRP A 291 -2.42 -11.15 -6.92
CA TRP A 291 -2.79 -12.17 -7.91
C TRP A 291 -1.66 -13.19 -8.02
N GLY A 292 -1.59 -14.10 -7.05
CA GLY A 292 -0.60 -15.16 -6.98
C GLY A 292 -0.35 -15.84 -8.32
N SER A 293 0.86 -15.66 -8.83
CA SER A 293 1.38 -16.51 -9.90
C SER A 293 1.44 -17.95 -9.41
N PRO A 294 1.04 -18.95 -10.21
CA PRO A 294 1.02 -20.34 -9.78
C PRO A 294 2.43 -20.80 -9.42
N SER A 295 2.58 -21.29 -8.21
CA SER A 295 3.75 -21.89 -7.62
C SER A 295 4.43 -22.88 -8.58
N ARG A 296 5.71 -22.64 -8.88
CA ARG A 296 6.58 -23.65 -9.50
C ARG A 296 6.70 -24.85 -8.57
N PRO A 297 6.71 -26.07 -9.09
CA PRO A 297 6.83 -27.27 -8.26
C PRO A 297 8.19 -27.30 -7.57
N VAL A 298 8.14 -27.51 -6.26
CA VAL A 298 9.32 -27.77 -5.43
C VAL A 298 9.81 -29.16 -5.75
N ASP A 299 10.98 -29.26 -6.38
CA ASP A 299 11.73 -30.50 -6.57
C ASP A 299 12.14 -31.06 -5.19
N ARG A 300 11.46 -32.14 -4.79
CA ARG A 300 11.88 -33.00 -3.69
C ARG A 300 12.88 -33.99 -4.23
N ASP A 301 14.17 -33.77 -3.98
CA ASP A 301 15.12 -34.88 -3.80
C ASP A 301 16.48 -34.34 -3.34
N ARG A 302 16.87 -34.83 -2.17
CA ARG A 302 18.17 -35.21 -1.60
C ARG A 302 18.15 -34.91 -0.11
N GLY A 303 18.03 -35.87 0.70
CA GLY A 303 18.86 -37.06 0.90
C GLY A 303 19.51 -36.99 2.27
N TYR A 304 18.98 -37.79 3.18
CA TYR A 304 19.64 -38.50 4.27
C TYR A 304 20.95 -37.93 4.85
N ASN A 305 20.96 -37.59 6.14
CA ASN A 305 21.89 -38.26 7.04
C ASN A 305 21.43 -38.22 8.49
N ARG A 306 21.35 -39.40 9.10
CA ARG A 306 21.20 -39.73 10.50
C ARG A 306 22.44 -39.27 11.32
N ARG A 307 22.23 -38.88 12.55
CA ARG A 307 22.90 -39.39 13.78
C ARG A 307 22.20 -38.81 15.00
N ASP A 308 21.54 -39.68 15.68
CA ASP A 308 21.63 -40.16 17.06
C ASP A 308 22.15 -39.15 18.10
N SER A 309 21.41 -38.91 19.15
CA SER A 309 21.42 -39.56 20.44
C SER A 309 20.89 -38.66 21.54
N SER A 310 19.97 -39.28 22.27
CA SER A 310 19.81 -39.25 23.75
C SER A 310 19.30 -38.02 24.45
N SER A 311 18.04 -38.15 24.88
CA SER A 311 17.65 -38.37 26.30
C SER A 311 17.66 -37.13 27.19
N TRP A 312 16.57 -36.95 27.85
CA TRP A 312 16.23 -36.73 29.25
C TRP A 312 14.92 -35.97 29.35
N ASP A 313 13.93 -36.68 29.75
CA ASP A 313 13.11 -36.71 30.95
C ASP A 313 12.46 -35.41 31.45
N ASP A 314 11.16 -35.52 31.46
CA ASP A 314 10.19 -35.40 32.58
C ASP A 314 10.07 -34.08 33.39
N ASP A 315 8.80 -33.83 33.62
CA ASP A 315 8.20 -33.11 34.73
C ASP A 315 7.95 -31.57 34.55
N PHE A 316 6.69 -31.17 34.43
CA PHE A 316 5.87 -30.72 35.55
C PHE A 316 4.48 -30.27 35.12
N TYR A 317 3.52 -31.01 35.58
CA TYR A 317 2.15 -30.57 35.81
C TYR A 317 2.13 -29.52 36.94
N ARG A 318 1.58 -28.36 36.67
CA ARG A 318 0.56 -27.74 37.55
C ARG A 318 -0.05 -26.51 36.87
#